data_e35b3a1189cfc9a8eef7d97a2a22f903
#
_entry.id   e35b3a1189cfc9a8eef7d97a2a22f903
#
_cell.length_a   1.000
_cell.length_b   1.000
_cell.length_c   1.000
_cell.angle_alpha   90.00
_cell.angle_beta   90.00
_cell.angle_gamma   90.00
#
_symmetry.space_group_name_H-M   'P 1'
#
loop_
_entity.id
_entity.type
_entity.pdbx_description
1 polymer ?
#
loop_
_entity_poly.entity_id
_entity_poly.type
_entity_poly.pdbx_seq_one_letter_code
_entity_poly.pdbx_strand_id
1 'polypeptide(L)'
;MTRKLIVFVFFIFSVMGAAQTYKMIDTADYLQRKEFLKSFAGNNEIFIKKLRAQYSGKTGSELSKIYKEFGTDFEKQVKNKDFIFASEFETEIKTLIQRLRKNNPGIPQDLKILVARDNTPNAYCLADGTFVINMGLYNWFNSEDQIAAVITHELGHKIDEHSLKTFLSIIEQNQLDKMAVQNLKETTDSRSQTLNKKAFDILKNRAYKKGVERRRQEMQADSLGYVIFKNSDFRKNEYVNALQRLQDFDTISPRELKMETYKKLFDLPKQAFNEKWMKKEDFSLYNYNFYKEKLDKDSLASHPEMSRRIEKLKKVFPELKTSGESEKPSETFASLRKTARMEILPNYFHSEDYGLGIYASMQFLQDGEEEKYYKGWLGKCFSKIYEARKNYNLNRYLDRIEPKNQSESYQQFLNFMWNLSLDDIKNIADFYQSSYPIKES
;
A
#
# COMPACT_ATOMS: atom_id res chain seq x y z
N MET A 1 -68.27 -6.01 -47.61
CA MET A 1 -66.80 -6.24 -47.52
C MET A 1 -66.23 -5.19 -46.60
N THR A 2 -66.06 -5.48 -45.31
CA THR A 2 -65.53 -4.57 -44.28
C THR A 2 -64.09 -4.99 -43.94
N ARG A 3 -63.10 -4.20 -44.35
CA ARG A 3 -61.67 -4.40 -43.99
C ARG A 3 -61.50 -3.99 -42.55
N LYS A 4 -61.16 -4.91 -41.67
CA LYS A 4 -60.69 -4.67 -40.31
C LYS A 4 -59.18 -4.27 -40.38
N LEU A 5 -58.90 -3.06 -39.96
CA LEU A 5 -57.55 -2.54 -39.76
C LEU A 5 -57.02 -3.00 -38.41
N ILE A 6 -56.05 -3.88 -38.39
CA ILE A 6 -55.37 -4.33 -37.15
C ILE A 6 -54.21 -3.35 -36.94
N VAL A 7 -54.36 -2.51 -35.89
CA VAL A 7 -53.27 -1.65 -35.41
C VAL A 7 -52.40 -2.43 -34.45
N PHE A 8 -51.17 -2.77 -34.84
CA PHE A 8 -50.14 -3.37 -33.99
C PHE A 8 -49.49 -2.24 -33.17
N VAL A 9 -49.81 -2.14 -31.88
CA VAL A 9 -49.12 -1.24 -30.96
C VAL A 9 -47.88 -1.95 -30.46
N PHE A 10 -46.72 -1.56 -30.96
CA PHE A 10 -45.41 -1.97 -30.42
C PHE A 10 -45.20 -1.25 -29.08
N PHE A 11 -45.37 -1.91 -27.96
CA PHE A 11 -44.87 -1.48 -26.68
C PHE A 11 -43.35 -1.70 -26.65
N ILE A 12 -42.59 -0.61 -26.94
CA ILE A 12 -41.15 -0.59 -26.67
C ILE A 12 -40.98 -0.44 -25.15
N PHE A 13 -40.80 -1.54 -24.47
CA PHE A 13 -40.24 -1.53 -23.11
C PHE A 13 -38.78 -1.10 -23.25
N SER A 14 -38.51 0.19 -23.10
CA SER A 14 -37.18 0.68 -22.75
C SER A 14 -36.89 0.19 -21.34
N VAL A 15 -36.21 -0.95 -21.24
CA VAL A 15 -35.52 -1.35 -20.03
C VAL A 15 -34.42 -0.32 -19.85
N MET A 16 -34.71 0.76 -19.12
CA MET A 16 -33.68 1.56 -18.48
C MET A 16 -33.01 0.62 -17.49
N GLY A 17 -31.93 -0.05 -17.91
CA GLY A 17 -30.97 -0.66 -17.03
C GLY A 17 -30.46 0.45 -16.12
N ALA A 18 -31.03 0.56 -14.93
CA ALA A 18 -30.42 1.32 -13.86
C ALA A 18 -29.05 0.69 -13.66
N ALA A 19 -27.99 1.29 -14.22
CA ALA A 19 -26.63 0.94 -13.92
C ALA A 19 -26.52 1.01 -12.40
N GLN A 20 -26.42 -0.15 -11.76
CA GLN A 20 -26.36 -0.27 -10.31
C GLN A 20 -25.09 0.46 -9.88
N THR A 21 -25.27 1.66 -9.32
CA THR A 21 -24.14 2.46 -8.81
C THR A 21 -23.45 1.63 -7.75
N TYR A 22 -22.12 1.46 -7.88
CA TYR A 22 -21.33 0.71 -6.91
C TYR A 22 -21.63 1.21 -5.49
N LYS A 23 -21.94 0.29 -4.58
CA LYS A 23 -22.11 0.59 -3.17
C LYS A 23 -20.78 0.33 -2.47
N MET A 24 -20.19 1.36 -1.86
CA MET A 24 -18.96 1.24 -1.08
C MET A 24 -19.09 0.17 0.02
N ILE A 25 -17.97 -0.43 0.38
CA ILE A 25 -17.92 -1.39 1.48
C ILE A 25 -18.42 -0.72 2.76
N ASP A 26 -19.38 -1.39 3.41
CA ASP A 26 -19.90 -0.96 4.70
C ASP A 26 -18.83 -1.14 5.78
N THR A 27 -18.53 -0.06 6.49
CA THR A 27 -17.59 -0.04 7.61
C THR A 27 -18.30 0.08 8.97
N ALA A 28 -19.61 -0.23 9.02
CA ALA A 28 -20.42 -0.30 10.25
C ALA A 28 -20.17 -1.60 11.02
N ASP A 29 -18.93 -2.01 11.15
CA ASP A 29 -18.43 -3.24 11.76
C ASP A 29 -18.01 -3.02 13.23
N TYR A 30 -18.78 -2.21 13.96
CA TYR A 30 -18.43 -1.77 15.32
C TYR A 30 -18.22 -2.94 16.28
N LEU A 31 -19.08 -3.96 16.26
CA LEU A 31 -18.99 -5.08 17.20
C LEU A 31 -17.74 -5.93 16.94
N GLN A 32 -17.47 -6.26 15.70
CA GLN A 32 -16.29 -7.04 15.28
C GLN A 32 -15.00 -6.28 15.60
N ARG A 33 -14.97 -4.99 15.36
CA ARG A 33 -13.85 -4.09 15.67
C ARG A 33 -13.59 -4.03 17.17
N LYS A 34 -14.63 -3.87 17.99
CA LYS A 34 -14.53 -3.83 19.45
C LYS A 34 -14.01 -5.17 20.01
N GLU A 35 -14.52 -6.28 19.50
CA GLU A 35 -14.09 -7.62 19.91
C GLU A 35 -12.62 -7.87 19.53
N PHE A 36 -12.24 -7.51 18.31
CA PHE A 36 -10.85 -7.58 17.86
C PHE A 36 -9.93 -6.77 18.77
N LEU A 37 -10.25 -5.50 19.05
CA LEU A 37 -9.43 -4.63 19.92
C LEU A 37 -9.25 -5.23 21.32
N LYS A 38 -10.31 -5.79 21.93
CA LYS A 38 -10.23 -6.46 23.22
C LYS A 38 -9.28 -7.66 23.18
N SER A 39 -9.42 -8.50 22.16
CA SER A 39 -8.57 -9.68 21.96
C SER A 39 -7.12 -9.29 21.67
N PHE A 40 -6.89 -8.30 20.82
CA PHE A 40 -5.56 -7.81 20.46
C PHE A 40 -4.81 -7.25 21.68
N ALA A 41 -5.44 -6.37 22.47
CA ALA A 41 -4.85 -5.80 23.67
C ALA A 41 -4.41 -6.88 24.67
N GLY A 42 -5.26 -7.89 24.92
CA GLY A 42 -4.94 -9.01 25.80
C GLY A 42 -3.76 -9.86 25.30
N ASN A 43 -3.76 -10.18 24.01
CA ASN A 43 -2.67 -10.96 23.39
C ASN A 43 -1.35 -10.19 23.39
N ASN A 44 -1.38 -8.90 23.09
CA ASN A 44 -0.19 -8.06 23.08
C ASN A 44 0.42 -7.95 24.49
N GLU A 45 -0.41 -7.84 25.54
CA GLU A 45 0.06 -7.84 26.92
C GLU A 45 0.73 -9.18 27.29
N ILE A 46 0.12 -10.32 26.92
CA ILE A 46 0.70 -11.65 27.14
C ILE A 46 2.02 -11.78 26.40
N PHE A 47 2.09 -11.33 25.16
CA PHE A 47 3.30 -11.37 24.34
C PHE A 47 4.43 -10.54 24.99
N ILE A 48 4.14 -9.31 25.44
CA ILE A 48 5.09 -8.44 26.11
C ILE A 48 5.61 -9.08 27.42
N LYS A 49 4.72 -9.73 28.20
CA LYS A 49 5.13 -10.46 29.40
C LYS A 49 6.09 -11.62 29.09
N LYS A 50 5.83 -12.38 28.01
CA LYS A 50 6.74 -13.44 27.55
C LYS A 50 8.10 -12.90 27.15
N LEU A 51 8.14 -11.77 26.40
CA LEU A 51 9.40 -11.14 26.02
C LEU A 51 10.21 -10.70 27.22
N ARG A 52 9.58 -10.13 28.26
CA ARG A 52 10.25 -9.75 29.51
C ARG A 52 10.81 -10.94 30.28
N ALA A 53 10.13 -12.08 30.26
CA ALA A 53 10.62 -13.30 30.89
C ALA A 53 11.79 -13.91 30.13
N GLN A 54 11.77 -13.84 28.80
CA GLN A 54 12.81 -14.41 27.94
C GLN A 54 14.06 -13.52 27.86
N TYR A 55 13.90 -12.20 27.85
CA TYR A 55 14.98 -11.22 27.71
C TYR A 55 15.04 -10.34 28.97
N SER A 56 16.01 -10.62 29.85
CA SER A 56 16.17 -9.89 31.11
C SER A 56 16.81 -8.51 30.95
N GLY A 57 16.72 -7.67 31.94
CA GLY A 57 17.40 -6.39 32.05
C GLY A 57 16.96 -5.36 31.00
N LYS A 58 17.94 -4.62 30.45
CA LYS A 58 17.70 -3.51 29.53
C LYS A 58 17.10 -3.95 28.21
N THR A 59 17.53 -5.09 27.66
CA THR A 59 17.03 -5.61 26.39
C THR A 59 15.53 -5.92 26.45
N GLY A 60 15.08 -6.63 27.50
CA GLY A 60 13.66 -6.93 27.68
C GLY A 60 12.81 -5.67 27.92
N SER A 61 13.38 -4.66 28.61
CA SER A 61 12.70 -3.37 28.79
C SER A 61 12.52 -2.61 27.49
N GLU A 62 13.57 -2.51 26.65
CA GLU A 62 13.52 -1.84 25.35
C GLU A 62 12.60 -2.57 24.35
N LEU A 63 12.65 -3.90 24.26
CA LEU A 63 11.71 -4.70 23.49
C LEU A 63 10.26 -4.46 23.90
N SER A 64 10.00 -4.50 25.21
CA SER A 64 8.66 -4.26 25.74
C SER A 64 8.12 -2.88 25.37
N LYS A 65 8.99 -1.85 25.36
CA LYS A 65 8.64 -0.50 24.96
C LYS A 65 8.28 -0.46 23.48
N ILE A 66 9.12 -1.04 22.61
CA ILE A 66 8.87 -1.07 21.15
C ILE A 66 7.53 -1.74 20.85
N TYR A 67 7.28 -2.93 21.38
CA TYR A 67 6.01 -3.64 21.12
C TYR A 67 4.80 -2.99 21.73
N LYS A 68 4.95 -2.28 22.86
CA LYS A 68 3.86 -1.50 23.44
C LYS A 68 3.49 -0.29 22.57
N GLU A 69 4.49 0.46 22.09
CA GLU A 69 4.28 1.61 21.19
C GLU A 69 3.64 1.13 19.88
N PHE A 70 4.18 0.08 19.28
CA PHE A 70 3.62 -0.53 18.08
C PHE A 70 2.16 -0.98 18.28
N GLY A 71 1.87 -1.69 19.37
CA GLY A 71 0.50 -2.11 19.69
C GLY A 71 -0.46 -0.94 19.86
N THR A 72 -0.01 0.15 20.50
CA THR A 72 -0.80 1.37 20.66
C THR A 72 -1.13 2.03 19.32
N ASP A 73 -0.15 2.10 18.41
CA ASP A 73 -0.37 2.71 17.10
C ASP A 73 -1.25 1.81 16.21
N PHE A 74 -1.10 0.50 16.30
CA PHE A 74 -1.98 -0.43 15.62
C PHE A 74 -3.43 -0.35 16.11
N GLU A 75 -3.66 -0.24 17.43
CA GLU A 75 -5.00 0.00 17.97
C GLU A 75 -5.63 1.30 17.45
N LYS A 76 -4.83 2.37 17.25
CA LYS A 76 -5.34 3.61 16.64
C LYS A 76 -5.81 3.37 15.21
N GLN A 77 -5.01 2.64 14.40
CA GLN A 77 -5.39 2.29 13.03
C GLN A 77 -6.71 1.49 13.00
N VAL A 78 -6.86 0.51 13.90
CA VAL A 78 -8.12 -0.23 14.02
C VAL A 78 -9.28 0.69 14.40
N LYS A 79 -9.11 1.61 15.35
CA LYS A 79 -10.13 2.59 15.76
C LYS A 79 -10.48 3.57 14.65
N ASN A 80 -9.50 3.95 13.84
CA ASN A 80 -9.67 4.83 12.68
C ASN A 80 -10.37 4.18 11.48
N LYS A 81 -10.73 2.90 11.57
CA LYS A 81 -11.34 2.14 10.46
C LYS A 81 -10.40 1.94 9.26
N ASP A 82 -9.09 1.85 9.51
CA ASP A 82 -8.11 1.53 8.46
C ASP A 82 -8.22 0.07 7.99
N PHE A 83 -8.96 -0.76 8.73
CA PHE A 83 -9.25 -2.16 8.40
C PHE A 83 -10.75 -2.39 8.26
N ILE A 84 -11.12 -3.31 7.38
CA ILE A 84 -12.48 -3.82 7.23
C ILE A 84 -12.61 -5.19 7.89
N PHE A 85 -13.76 -5.46 8.49
CA PHE A 85 -14.07 -6.70 9.19
C PHE A 85 -15.25 -7.42 8.51
N ALA A 86 -15.31 -8.75 8.70
CA ALA A 86 -16.39 -9.59 8.17
C ALA A 86 -16.63 -9.43 6.65
N SER A 87 -15.57 -9.16 5.88
CA SER A 87 -15.63 -8.94 4.45
C SER A 87 -15.48 -10.23 3.64
N GLU A 88 -15.89 -10.20 2.37
CA GLU A 88 -15.64 -11.29 1.42
C GLU A 88 -14.13 -11.51 1.20
N PHE A 89 -13.31 -10.45 1.27
CA PHE A 89 -11.85 -10.56 1.23
C PHE A 89 -11.32 -11.42 2.37
N GLU A 90 -11.79 -11.17 3.60
CA GLU A 90 -11.38 -11.94 4.78
C GLU A 90 -11.78 -13.43 4.62
N THR A 91 -12.97 -13.69 4.08
CA THR A 91 -13.47 -15.04 3.82
C THR A 91 -12.59 -15.78 2.81
N GLU A 92 -12.23 -15.11 1.71
CA GLU A 92 -11.33 -15.68 0.70
C GLU A 92 -9.95 -15.98 1.27
N ILE A 93 -9.33 -15.03 1.98
CA ILE A 93 -8.02 -15.22 2.61
C ILE A 93 -8.05 -16.41 3.60
N LYS A 94 -9.11 -16.55 4.39
CA LYS A 94 -9.29 -17.72 5.28
C LYS A 94 -9.35 -19.04 4.49
N THR A 95 -10.01 -19.03 3.34
CA THR A 95 -10.08 -20.20 2.44
C THR A 95 -8.70 -20.55 1.90
N LEU A 96 -7.90 -19.57 1.45
CA LEU A 96 -6.53 -19.77 1.00
C LEU A 96 -5.65 -20.36 2.12
N ILE A 97 -5.77 -19.85 3.34
CA ILE A 97 -5.03 -20.35 4.50
C ILE A 97 -5.46 -21.81 4.83
N GLN A 98 -6.72 -22.14 4.72
CA GLN A 98 -7.18 -23.53 4.92
C GLN A 98 -6.59 -24.49 3.87
N ARG A 99 -6.53 -24.08 2.60
CA ARG A 99 -5.85 -24.84 1.54
C ARG A 99 -4.37 -25.05 1.85
N LEU A 100 -3.68 -24.00 2.31
CA LEU A 100 -2.26 -24.10 2.73
C LEU A 100 -2.09 -25.09 3.90
N ARG A 101 -2.97 -25.05 4.90
CA ARG A 101 -2.89 -25.91 6.10
C ARG A 101 -3.08 -27.38 5.79
N LYS A 102 -3.83 -27.72 4.76
CA LYS A 102 -4.15 -29.12 4.41
C LYS A 102 -2.90 -30.01 4.35
N ASN A 103 -1.80 -29.49 3.81
CA ASN A 103 -0.56 -30.22 3.65
C ASN A 103 0.60 -29.61 4.47
N ASN A 104 0.33 -28.60 5.30
CA ASN A 104 1.32 -27.91 6.13
C ASN A 104 0.79 -27.79 7.57
N PRO A 105 0.83 -28.87 8.37
CA PRO A 105 0.25 -28.89 9.72
C PRO A 105 0.96 -27.93 10.70
N GLY A 106 2.15 -27.44 10.36
CA GLY A 106 2.89 -26.47 11.16
C GLY A 106 2.37 -25.03 11.06
N ILE A 107 1.41 -24.73 10.17
CA ILE A 107 0.79 -23.41 10.10
C ILE A 107 -0.13 -23.20 11.32
N PRO A 108 0.09 -22.13 12.13
CA PRO A 108 -0.70 -21.87 13.32
C PRO A 108 -2.21 -21.81 13.05
N GLN A 109 -3.01 -22.35 13.98
CA GLN A 109 -4.47 -22.40 13.82
C GLN A 109 -5.17 -21.06 14.17
N ASP A 110 -4.54 -20.25 15.00
CA ASP A 110 -5.06 -19.03 15.60
C ASP A 110 -4.69 -17.74 14.84
N LEU A 111 -4.37 -17.87 13.54
CA LEU A 111 -4.08 -16.72 12.70
C LEU A 111 -5.29 -15.81 12.57
N LYS A 112 -5.13 -14.55 12.90
CA LYS A 112 -6.12 -13.49 12.71
C LYS A 112 -5.86 -12.80 11.38
N ILE A 113 -6.93 -12.52 10.63
CA ILE A 113 -6.83 -11.89 9.33
C ILE A 113 -7.49 -10.52 9.41
N LEU A 114 -6.79 -9.51 8.94
CA LEU A 114 -7.32 -8.17 8.70
C LEU A 114 -7.06 -7.75 7.27
N VAL A 115 -8.03 -7.08 6.68
CA VAL A 115 -7.92 -6.48 5.35
C VAL A 115 -7.79 -4.98 5.50
N ALA A 116 -6.66 -4.42 5.06
CA ALA A 116 -6.39 -3.00 5.17
C ALA A 116 -6.97 -2.23 3.97
N ARG A 117 -7.51 -1.05 4.24
CA ARG A 117 -7.97 -0.08 3.25
C ARG A 117 -6.79 0.67 2.65
N ASP A 118 -5.84 -0.07 2.12
CA ASP A 118 -4.60 0.43 1.53
C ASP A 118 -4.48 -0.06 0.09
N ASN A 119 -4.18 0.86 -0.83
CA ASN A 119 -4.10 0.61 -2.27
C ASN A 119 -2.75 0.05 -2.71
N THR A 120 -1.75 0.03 -1.82
CA THR A 120 -0.43 -0.55 -2.13
C THR A 120 -0.46 -2.07 -2.08
N PRO A 121 0.21 -2.79 -2.99
CA PRO A 121 0.26 -4.25 -2.98
C PRO A 121 1.22 -4.75 -1.90
N ASN A 122 0.77 -4.76 -0.65
CA ASN A 122 1.56 -5.15 0.50
C ASN A 122 0.78 -6.06 1.46
N ALA A 123 1.51 -6.80 2.28
CA ALA A 123 1.01 -7.56 3.41
C ALA A 123 2.06 -7.61 4.50
N TYR A 124 1.67 -7.92 5.74
CA TYR A 124 2.61 -8.15 6.83
C TYR A 124 2.00 -9.00 7.94
N CYS A 125 2.84 -9.66 8.72
CA CYS A 125 2.41 -10.44 9.86
C CYS A 125 2.93 -9.81 11.16
N LEU A 126 2.02 -9.58 12.11
CA LEU A 126 2.35 -9.11 13.44
C LEU A 126 2.89 -10.25 14.32
N ALA A 127 3.59 -9.88 15.38
CA ALA A 127 4.19 -10.82 16.32
C ALA A 127 3.14 -11.73 17.00
N ASP A 128 1.93 -11.24 17.24
CA ASP A 128 0.83 -12.01 17.83
C ASP A 128 0.15 -12.98 16.84
N GLY A 129 0.57 -13.00 15.57
CA GLY A 129 -0.02 -13.83 14.52
C GLY A 129 -1.15 -13.16 13.74
N THR A 130 -1.37 -11.86 13.90
CA THR A 130 -2.30 -11.12 13.07
C THR A 130 -1.67 -10.87 11.69
N PHE A 131 -2.32 -11.35 10.63
CA PHE A 131 -1.97 -11.07 9.23
C PHE A 131 -2.77 -9.87 8.74
N VAL A 132 -2.08 -8.91 8.20
CA VAL A 132 -2.68 -7.76 7.51
C VAL A 132 -2.41 -7.90 6.03
N ILE A 133 -3.48 -7.88 5.23
CA ILE A 133 -3.45 -7.98 3.78
C ILE A 133 -4.03 -6.69 3.22
N ASN A 134 -3.24 -5.95 2.45
CA ASN A 134 -3.72 -4.73 1.80
C ASN A 134 -4.63 -5.06 0.63
N MET A 135 -5.71 -4.31 0.50
CA MET A 135 -6.65 -4.44 -0.62
C MET A 135 -5.96 -4.24 -1.97
N GLY A 136 -4.88 -3.46 -2.01
CA GLY A 136 -4.05 -3.23 -3.18
C GLY A 136 -3.49 -4.48 -3.85
N LEU A 137 -3.28 -5.57 -3.10
CA LEU A 137 -2.86 -6.85 -3.68
C LEU A 137 -3.86 -7.38 -4.71
N TYR A 138 -5.17 -7.24 -4.44
CA TYR A 138 -6.21 -7.66 -5.39
C TYR A 138 -6.24 -6.79 -6.66
N ASN A 139 -5.86 -5.52 -6.56
CA ASN A 139 -5.75 -4.64 -7.73
C ASN A 139 -4.54 -4.98 -8.60
N TRP A 140 -3.49 -5.52 -8.01
CA TRP A 140 -2.21 -5.70 -8.69
C TRP A 140 -1.98 -7.13 -9.18
N PHE A 141 -2.42 -8.14 -8.41
CA PHE A 141 -2.25 -9.54 -8.74
C PHE A 141 -3.28 -10.06 -9.75
N ASN A 142 -2.94 -11.19 -10.37
CA ASN A 142 -3.75 -11.80 -11.43
C ASN A 142 -4.55 -13.01 -10.95
N SER A 143 -4.21 -13.58 -9.79
CA SER A 143 -4.87 -14.78 -9.25
C SER A 143 -4.77 -14.87 -7.74
N GLU A 144 -5.66 -15.65 -7.14
CA GLU A 144 -5.63 -16.03 -5.74
C GLU A 144 -4.38 -16.78 -5.34
N ASP A 145 -3.75 -17.54 -6.25
CA ASP A 145 -2.48 -18.24 -6.01
C ASP A 145 -1.36 -17.24 -5.67
N GLN A 146 -1.36 -16.06 -6.30
CA GLN A 146 -0.39 -14.99 -6.00
C GLN A 146 -0.64 -14.39 -4.61
N ILE A 147 -1.90 -14.27 -4.17
CA ILE A 147 -2.21 -13.87 -2.77
C ILE A 147 -1.67 -14.94 -1.80
N ALA A 148 -1.90 -16.22 -2.10
CA ALA A 148 -1.39 -17.33 -1.29
C ALA A 148 0.15 -17.34 -1.21
N ALA A 149 0.84 -16.98 -2.29
CA ALA A 149 2.29 -16.84 -2.31
C ALA A 149 2.78 -15.77 -1.32
N VAL A 150 2.13 -14.59 -1.28
CA VAL A 150 2.43 -13.55 -0.30
C VAL A 150 2.13 -14.01 1.13
N ILE A 151 1.01 -14.68 1.36
CA ILE A 151 0.66 -15.21 2.68
C ILE A 151 1.76 -16.18 3.16
N THR A 152 2.27 -17.05 2.30
CA THR A 152 3.33 -18.01 2.70
C THR A 152 4.68 -17.34 2.89
N HIS A 153 5.00 -16.27 2.16
CA HIS A 153 6.16 -15.43 2.40
C HIS A 153 6.11 -14.80 3.80
N GLU A 154 4.98 -14.19 4.17
CA GLU A 154 4.78 -13.60 5.49
C GLU A 154 4.80 -14.65 6.62
N LEU A 155 4.31 -15.87 6.36
CA LEU A 155 4.46 -17.01 7.26
C LEU A 155 5.95 -17.35 7.46
N GLY A 156 6.76 -17.28 6.41
CA GLY A 156 8.21 -17.44 6.49
C GLY A 156 8.85 -16.44 7.46
N HIS A 157 8.49 -15.16 7.37
CA HIS A 157 8.97 -14.14 8.31
C HIS A 157 8.54 -14.41 9.75
N LYS A 158 7.30 -14.87 9.95
CA LYS A 158 6.79 -15.19 11.28
C LYS A 158 7.46 -16.40 11.89
N ILE A 159 7.60 -17.50 11.16
CA ILE A 159 8.21 -18.75 11.64
C ILE A 159 9.67 -18.53 12.04
N ASP A 160 10.41 -17.76 11.24
CA ASP A 160 11.81 -17.42 11.53
C ASP A 160 11.96 -16.22 12.49
N GLU A 161 10.87 -15.67 13.04
CA GLU A 161 10.87 -14.56 14.01
C GLU A 161 11.68 -13.35 13.52
N HIS A 162 11.65 -13.03 12.23
CA HIS A 162 12.49 -11.99 11.63
C HIS A 162 12.30 -10.62 12.28
N SER A 163 11.08 -10.25 12.62
CA SER A 163 10.77 -8.97 13.30
C SER A 163 11.44 -8.88 14.66
N LEU A 164 11.38 -9.96 15.47
CA LEU A 164 12.03 -10.01 16.79
C LEU A 164 13.55 -9.95 16.66
N LYS A 165 14.14 -10.73 15.76
CA LYS A 165 15.58 -10.70 15.46
C LYS A 165 16.05 -9.33 15.03
N THR A 166 15.25 -8.63 14.21
CA THR A 166 15.54 -7.27 13.78
C THR A 166 15.55 -6.29 14.95
N PHE A 167 14.55 -6.34 15.84
CA PHE A 167 14.52 -5.46 17.02
C PHE A 167 15.66 -5.76 17.99
N LEU A 168 15.98 -7.01 18.23
CA LEU A 168 17.13 -7.39 19.05
C LEU A 168 18.45 -6.83 18.48
N SER A 169 18.67 -6.98 17.19
CA SER A 169 19.83 -6.41 16.50
C SER A 169 19.88 -4.86 16.60
N ILE A 170 18.74 -4.20 16.50
CA ILE A 170 18.66 -2.73 16.67
C ILE A 170 19.02 -2.31 18.10
N ILE A 171 18.51 -3.03 19.10
CA ILE A 171 18.79 -2.74 20.52
C ILE A 171 20.26 -2.93 20.83
N GLU A 172 20.84 -4.07 20.40
CA GLU A 172 22.27 -4.37 20.58
C GLU A 172 23.13 -3.29 19.89
N GLN A 173 22.86 -2.97 18.64
CA GLN A 173 23.62 -1.97 17.90
C GLN A 173 23.51 -0.57 18.54
N ASN A 174 22.34 -0.18 19.03
CA ASN A 174 22.18 1.09 19.74
C ASN A 174 22.99 1.16 21.02
N GLN A 175 23.18 0.04 21.72
CA GLN A 175 24.05 -0.03 22.91
C GLN A 175 25.51 0.12 22.52
N LEU A 176 25.97 -0.60 21.47
CA LEU A 176 27.33 -0.49 20.95
C LEU A 176 27.64 0.91 20.43
N ASP A 177 26.71 1.54 19.72
CA ASP A 177 26.88 2.90 19.19
C ASP A 177 27.02 3.94 20.32
N LYS A 178 26.23 3.81 21.40
CA LYS A 178 26.34 4.69 22.59
C LYS A 178 27.71 4.55 23.24
N MET A 179 28.20 3.33 23.40
CA MET A 179 29.53 3.09 23.96
C MET A 179 30.65 3.64 23.04
N ALA A 180 30.52 3.40 21.71
CA ALA A 180 31.49 3.92 20.74
C ALA A 180 31.53 5.45 20.71
N VAL A 181 30.38 6.13 20.74
CA VAL A 181 30.30 7.60 20.80
C VAL A 181 30.86 8.13 22.12
N GLN A 182 30.59 7.47 23.24
CA GLN A 182 31.14 7.86 24.54
C GLN A 182 32.67 7.73 24.54
N ASN A 183 33.22 6.60 24.08
CA ASN A 183 34.67 6.40 23.96
C ASN A 183 35.32 7.42 23.02
N LEU A 184 34.65 7.77 21.88
CA LEU A 184 35.15 8.81 20.98
C LEU A 184 35.18 10.19 21.63
N LYS A 185 34.19 10.54 22.47
CA LYS A 185 34.17 11.82 23.22
C LYS A 185 35.28 11.89 24.27
N GLU A 186 35.61 10.77 24.89
CA GLU A 186 36.66 10.66 25.90
C GLU A 186 38.08 10.71 25.29
N THR A 187 38.21 10.24 24.04
CA THR A 187 39.52 10.07 23.36
C THR A 187 39.84 11.13 22.31
N THR A 188 38.88 12.00 21.96
CA THR A 188 39.08 12.97 20.83
C THR A 188 38.55 14.35 21.22
N ASP A 189 39.32 15.40 20.88
CA ASP A 189 38.88 16.78 21.06
C ASP A 189 37.58 17.04 20.30
N SER A 190 36.56 17.57 20.98
CA SER A 190 35.20 17.78 20.50
C SER A 190 35.06 18.71 19.28
N ARG A 191 36.11 19.40 18.89
CA ARG A 191 36.16 20.32 17.73
C ARG A 191 36.79 19.69 16.47
N SER A 192 37.15 18.42 16.50
CA SER A 192 37.87 17.76 15.42
C SER A 192 36.95 17.31 14.29
N GLN A 193 37.29 17.68 13.03
CA GLN A 193 36.67 17.11 11.81
C GLN A 193 36.75 15.57 11.79
N THR A 194 37.77 15.01 12.46
CA THR A 194 37.99 13.57 12.62
C THR A 194 36.86 12.90 13.40
N LEU A 195 36.26 13.56 14.39
CA LEU A 195 35.14 13.05 15.17
C LEU A 195 33.89 12.89 14.29
N ASN A 196 33.59 13.89 13.46
CA ASN A 196 32.44 13.85 12.55
C ASN A 196 32.60 12.76 11.48
N LYS A 197 33.80 12.57 10.94
CA LYS A 197 34.11 11.51 9.99
C LYS A 197 33.94 10.11 10.61
N LYS A 198 34.48 9.87 11.79
CA LYS A 198 34.35 8.58 12.52
C LYS A 198 32.89 8.31 12.88
N ALA A 199 32.12 9.30 13.33
CA ALA A 199 30.70 9.16 13.60
C ALA A 199 29.92 8.81 12.32
N PHE A 200 30.23 9.45 11.19
CA PHE A 200 29.65 9.13 9.90
C PHE A 200 29.97 7.70 9.45
N ASP A 201 31.20 7.23 9.59
CA ASP A 201 31.62 5.88 9.24
C ASP A 201 30.89 4.83 10.10
N ILE A 202 30.66 5.08 11.39
CA ILE A 202 29.86 4.22 12.27
C ILE A 202 28.43 4.13 11.75
N LEU A 203 27.78 5.26 11.43
CA LEU A 203 26.38 5.29 10.92
C LEU A 203 26.27 4.60 9.55
N LYS A 204 27.24 4.81 8.66
CA LYS A 204 27.32 4.16 7.35
C LYS A 204 27.44 2.64 7.48
N ASN A 205 28.37 2.15 8.29
CA ASN A 205 28.56 0.72 8.52
C ASN A 205 27.31 0.07 9.12
N ARG A 206 26.62 0.77 10.03
CA ARG A 206 25.35 0.33 10.60
C ARG A 206 24.26 0.20 9.54
N ALA A 207 24.11 1.19 8.65
CA ALA A 207 23.13 1.14 7.58
C ALA A 207 23.39 -0.06 6.64
N TYR A 208 24.64 -0.30 6.27
CA TYR A 208 25.02 -1.45 5.43
C TYR A 208 24.74 -2.79 6.09
N LYS A 209 25.11 -2.96 7.37
CA LYS A 209 24.79 -4.20 8.13
C LYS A 209 23.30 -4.48 8.18
N LYS A 210 22.47 -3.44 8.42
CA LYS A 210 21.00 -3.58 8.39
C LYS A 210 20.48 -4.03 7.02
N GLY A 211 21.00 -3.45 5.94
CA GLY A 211 20.64 -3.83 4.58
C GLY A 211 20.98 -5.30 4.28
N VAL A 212 22.18 -5.75 4.66
CA VAL A 212 22.60 -7.17 4.48
C VAL A 212 21.70 -8.12 5.26
N GLU A 213 21.39 -7.82 6.53
CA GLU A 213 20.56 -8.68 7.35
C GLU A 213 19.13 -8.76 6.82
N ARG A 214 18.53 -7.63 6.43
CA ARG A 214 17.19 -7.61 5.80
C ARG A 214 17.16 -8.45 4.51
N ARG A 215 18.16 -8.29 3.63
CA ARG A 215 18.25 -9.10 2.41
C ARG A 215 18.34 -10.60 2.70
N ARG A 216 19.04 -10.98 3.77
CA ARG A 216 19.13 -12.37 4.22
C ARG A 216 17.77 -12.89 4.69
N GLN A 217 17.05 -12.11 5.50
CA GLN A 217 15.73 -12.44 6.02
C GLN A 217 14.69 -12.60 4.89
N GLU A 218 14.70 -11.69 3.90
CA GLU A 218 13.85 -11.81 2.72
C GLU A 218 14.07 -13.13 1.97
N MET A 219 15.34 -13.47 1.72
CA MET A 219 15.68 -14.71 1.02
C MET A 219 15.34 -15.98 1.83
N GLN A 220 15.40 -15.91 3.16
CA GLN A 220 14.96 -17.00 4.04
C GLN A 220 13.43 -17.14 3.99
N ALA A 221 12.70 -16.00 4.10
CA ALA A 221 11.25 -15.97 4.02
C ALA A 221 10.75 -16.49 2.65
N ASP A 222 11.40 -16.11 1.55
CA ASP A 222 11.08 -16.65 0.22
C ASP A 222 11.26 -18.16 0.14
N SER A 223 12.39 -18.67 0.67
CA SER A 223 12.69 -20.11 0.59
C SER A 223 11.72 -20.92 1.44
N LEU A 224 11.46 -20.49 2.67
CA LEU A 224 10.53 -21.15 3.59
C LEU A 224 9.08 -21.01 3.10
N GLY A 225 8.71 -19.80 2.65
CA GLY A 225 7.39 -19.53 2.08
C GLY A 225 7.10 -20.40 0.87
N TYR A 226 8.08 -20.54 -0.05
CA TYR A 226 7.91 -21.43 -1.19
C TYR A 226 7.81 -22.91 -0.78
N VAL A 227 8.53 -23.38 0.21
CA VAL A 227 8.39 -24.76 0.72
C VAL A 227 6.95 -25.00 1.21
N ILE A 228 6.37 -24.05 1.97
CA ILE A 228 4.96 -24.12 2.41
C ILE A 228 4.02 -24.10 1.19
N PHE A 229 4.26 -23.19 0.25
CA PHE A 229 3.42 -23.00 -0.93
C PHE A 229 3.42 -24.24 -1.83
N LYS A 230 4.58 -24.81 -2.16
CA LYS A 230 4.70 -25.97 -3.06
C LYS A 230 4.09 -27.25 -2.53
N ASN A 231 3.91 -27.37 -1.21
CA ASN A 231 3.24 -28.50 -0.58
C ASN A 231 1.70 -28.42 -0.68
N SER A 232 1.17 -27.29 -1.13
CA SER A 232 -0.26 -27.08 -1.35
C SER A 232 -0.68 -27.40 -2.78
N ASP A 233 -1.96 -27.20 -3.09
CA ASP A 233 -2.56 -27.37 -4.41
C ASP A 233 -2.42 -26.17 -5.34
N PHE A 234 -1.69 -25.11 -4.91
CA PHE A 234 -1.44 -23.93 -5.72
C PHE A 234 -0.39 -24.18 -6.82
N ARG A 235 -0.47 -23.43 -7.90
CA ARG A 235 0.44 -23.54 -9.04
C ARG A 235 1.81 -22.96 -8.69
N LYS A 236 2.84 -23.77 -8.75
CA LYS A 236 4.19 -23.43 -8.26
C LYS A 236 4.79 -22.18 -8.90
N ASN A 237 4.55 -21.97 -10.20
CA ASN A 237 5.04 -20.80 -10.93
C ASN A 237 4.44 -19.48 -10.43
N GLU A 238 3.21 -19.50 -9.83
CA GLU A 238 2.56 -18.30 -9.32
C GLU A 238 3.32 -17.67 -8.15
N TYR A 239 4.16 -18.42 -7.44
CA TYR A 239 5.05 -17.85 -6.42
C TYR A 239 6.06 -16.87 -7.05
N VAL A 240 6.70 -17.25 -8.14
CA VAL A 240 7.63 -16.36 -8.87
C VAL A 240 6.88 -15.25 -9.59
N ASN A 241 5.72 -15.55 -10.14
CA ASN A 241 4.86 -14.55 -10.80
C ASN A 241 4.42 -13.45 -9.79
N ALA A 242 4.11 -13.81 -8.53
CA ALA A 242 3.82 -12.83 -7.49
C ALA A 242 5.00 -11.88 -7.23
N LEU A 243 6.22 -12.41 -7.09
CA LEU A 243 7.43 -11.59 -6.93
C LEU A 243 7.68 -10.69 -8.15
N GLN A 244 7.46 -11.22 -9.37
CA GLN A 244 7.58 -10.42 -10.58
C GLN A 244 6.57 -9.27 -10.61
N ARG A 245 5.30 -9.53 -10.23
CA ARG A 245 4.28 -8.49 -10.13
C ARG A 245 4.64 -7.41 -9.10
N LEU A 246 5.22 -7.77 -7.96
CA LEU A 246 5.71 -6.79 -6.98
C LEU A 246 6.88 -5.97 -7.54
N GLN A 247 7.80 -6.58 -8.29
CA GLN A 247 8.86 -5.86 -9.01
C GLN A 247 8.28 -4.89 -10.03
N ASP A 248 7.28 -5.32 -10.79
CA ASP A 248 6.61 -4.49 -11.79
C ASP A 248 5.96 -3.27 -11.15
N PHE A 249 5.38 -3.40 -9.95
CA PHE A 249 4.82 -2.27 -9.20
C PHE A 249 5.86 -1.19 -8.89
N ASP A 250 7.07 -1.60 -8.53
CA ASP A 250 8.15 -0.69 -8.17
C ASP A 250 8.87 -0.08 -9.40
N THR A 251 8.79 -0.73 -10.57
CA THR A 251 9.62 -0.39 -11.75
C THR A 251 8.82 0.13 -12.93
N ILE A 252 7.56 -0.24 -13.09
CA ILE A 252 6.71 0.25 -14.18
C ILE A 252 6.28 1.67 -13.88
N SER A 253 6.57 2.57 -14.81
CA SER A 253 6.13 3.96 -14.71
C SER A 253 4.60 4.04 -14.59
N PRO A 254 4.08 4.89 -13.69
CA PRO A 254 2.65 5.13 -13.59
C PRO A 254 2.09 5.58 -14.94
N ARG A 255 0.82 5.21 -15.20
CA ARG A 255 0.12 5.62 -16.41
C ARG A 255 0.03 7.15 -16.50
N GLU A 256 0.50 7.69 -17.62
CA GLU A 256 0.55 9.13 -17.84
C GLU A 256 -0.82 9.74 -18.12
N LEU A 257 -1.06 10.93 -17.58
CA LEU A 257 -2.21 11.75 -17.93
C LEU A 257 -1.91 12.56 -19.19
N LYS A 258 -2.81 12.51 -20.16
CA LYS A 258 -2.73 13.25 -21.39
C LYS A 258 -3.28 14.67 -21.21
N MET A 259 -2.77 15.64 -21.98
CA MET A 259 -3.24 17.03 -21.94
C MET A 259 -4.74 17.14 -22.25
N GLU A 260 -5.24 16.31 -23.16
CA GLU A 260 -6.65 16.25 -23.54
C GLU A 260 -7.54 15.90 -22.35
N THR A 261 -7.02 15.08 -21.41
CA THR A 261 -7.74 14.72 -20.18
C THR A 261 -7.96 15.93 -19.28
N TYR A 262 -6.94 16.78 -19.10
CA TYR A 262 -7.09 18.02 -18.35
C TYR A 262 -8.10 18.96 -19.00
N LYS A 263 -7.99 19.18 -20.31
CA LYS A 263 -8.94 20.00 -21.05
C LYS A 263 -10.37 19.48 -20.95
N LYS A 264 -10.57 18.17 -21.20
CA LYS A 264 -11.89 17.54 -21.12
C LYS A 264 -12.53 17.65 -19.74
N LEU A 265 -11.73 17.53 -18.67
CA LEU A 265 -12.27 17.52 -17.31
C LEU A 265 -12.41 18.92 -16.70
N PHE A 266 -11.60 19.90 -17.11
CA PHE A 266 -11.57 21.20 -16.45
C PHE A 266 -11.96 22.39 -17.34
N ASP A 267 -12.40 22.13 -18.58
CA ASP A 267 -13.12 23.10 -19.39
C ASP A 267 -14.61 23.07 -19.02
N LEU A 268 -15.00 23.91 -18.06
CA LEU A 268 -16.32 23.88 -17.44
C LEU A 268 -17.21 25.03 -17.97
N PRO A 269 -18.55 24.90 -17.92
CA PRO A 269 -19.44 25.92 -18.42
C PRO A 269 -19.26 27.35 -17.86
N LYS A 270 -18.75 27.43 -16.61
CA LYS A 270 -18.50 28.71 -15.92
C LYS A 270 -17.02 29.03 -15.78
N GLN A 271 -16.11 28.17 -16.26
CA GLN A 271 -14.68 28.30 -16.09
C GLN A 271 -13.96 27.59 -17.24
N ALA A 272 -13.55 28.34 -18.25
CA ALA A 272 -12.78 27.80 -19.36
C ALA A 272 -11.43 27.28 -18.89
N PHE A 273 -10.93 26.22 -19.53
CA PHE A 273 -9.60 25.69 -19.26
C PHE A 273 -8.53 26.75 -19.49
N ASN A 274 -7.63 26.93 -18.52
CA ASN A 274 -6.58 27.93 -18.57
C ASN A 274 -5.21 27.24 -18.72
N GLU A 275 -4.53 27.48 -19.83
CA GLU A 275 -3.17 26.93 -20.11
C GLU A 275 -2.14 27.32 -19.02
N LYS A 276 -2.35 28.42 -18.29
CA LYS A 276 -1.47 28.83 -17.19
C LYS A 276 -1.45 27.81 -16.03
N TRP A 277 -2.51 27.02 -15.87
CA TRP A 277 -2.54 25.96 -14.85
C TRP A 277 -1.49 24.86 -15.10
N MET A 278 -1.07 24.71 -16.36
CA MET A 278 -0.08 23.70 -16.77
C MET A 278 1.37 24.21 -16.74
N LYS A 279 1.61 25.45 -16.28
CA LYS A 279 2.96 26.04 -16.23
C LYS A 279 3.82 25.26 -15.25
N LYS A 280 4.96 24.77 -15.72
CA LYS A 280 5.95 24.09 -14.86
C LYS A 280 6.71 25.09 -14.01
N GLU A 281 6.95 24.72 -12.73
CA GLU A 281 7.93 25.43 -11.91
C GLU A 281 9.34 25.10 -12.38
N ASP A 282 10.21 26.10 -12.41
CA ASP A 282 11.62 25.94 -12.80
C ASP A 282 12.46 25.61 -11.56
N PHE A 283 12.85 24.34 -11.44
CA PHE A 283 13.73 23.85 -10.37
C PHE A 283 15.22 23.89 -10.76
N SER A 284 15.60 24.48 -11.88
CA SER A 284 16.99 24.51 -12.37
C SER A 284 17.99 25.16 -11.41
N LEU A 285 17.52 26.01 -10.50
CA LEU A 285 18.33 26.67 -9.48
C LEU A 285 18.64 25.79 -8.25
N TYR A 286 18.01 24.64 -8.09
CA TYR A 286 18.23 23.75 -6.97
C TYR A 286 19.26 22.68 -7.29
N ASN A 287 20.52 22.88 -6.88
CA ASN A 287 21.58 21.90 -7.06
C ASN A 287 21.56 20.85 -5.95
N TYR A 288 20.95 19.68 -6.24
CA TYR A 288 20.85 18.55 -5.33
C TYR A 288 22.06 17.59 -5.34
N ASN A 289 23.12 17.90 -6.11
CA ASN A 289 24.26 16.98 -6.31
C ASN A 289 25.13 16.78 -5.07
N PHE A 290 25.03 17.65 -4.08
CA PHE A 290 25.89 17.59 -2.88
C PHE A 290 25.69 16.35 -2.00
N TYR A 291 24.52 15.71 -2.05
CA TYR A 291 24.20 14.53 -1.23
C TYR A 291 24.31 13.18 -1.97
N LYS A 292 24.54 13.18 -3.30
CA LYS A 292 24.52 11.96 -4.13
C LYS A 292 25.72 11.02 -3.94
N GLU A 293 26.86 11.54 -3.49
CA GLU A 293 28.13 10.79 -3.54
C GLU A 293 28.51 10.03 -2.26
N LYS A 294 27.71 10.13 -1.19
CA LYS A 294 28.16 9.63 0.13
C LYS A 294 27.72 8.23 0.49
N LEU A 295 26.71 7.66 -0.14
CA LEU A 295 26.16 6.36 0.21
C LEU A 295 25.88 5.52 -1.04
N ASP A 296 26.32 4.27 -1.03
CA ASP A 296 25.99 3.27 -2.05
C ASP A 296 24.52 2.83 -1.88
N LYS A 297 23.68 3.15 -2.89
CA LYS A 297 22.24 2.88 -2.88
C LYS A 297 21.93 1.39 -2.79
N ASP A 298 22.67 0.55 -3.50
CA ASP A 298 22.44 -0.90 -3.53
C ASP A 298 22.76 -1.54 -2.17
N SER A 299 23.78 -1.03 -1.48
CA SER A 299 24.13 -1.49 -0.14
C SER A 299 23.14 -1.04 0.94
N LEU A 300 22.36 0.01 0.67
CA LEU A 300 21.33 0.55 1.58
C LEU A 300 19.94 0.01 1.29
N ALA A 301 19.71 -0.61 0.13
CA ALA A 301 18.43 -1.17 -0.23
C ALA A 301 17.95 -2.15 0.85
N SER A 302 16.78 -1.86 1.41
CA SER A 302 16.16 -2.69 2.45
C SER A 302 15.61 -4.01 1.89
N HIS A 303 15.20 -3.99 0.63
CA HIS A 303 14.78 -5.17 -0.11
C HIS A 303 15.83 -5.46 -1.19
N PRO A 304 16.31 -6.71 -1.33
CA PRO A 304 17.09 -7.09 -2.50
C PRO A 304 16.20 -6.89 -3.72
N GLU A 305 16.81 -6.50 -4.85
CA GLU A 305 16.09 -6.47 -6.12
C GLU A 305 15.32 -7.78 -6.30
N MET A 306 14.04 -7.68 -6.62
CA MET A 306 13.18 -8.86 -6.79
C MET A 306 13.76 -9.86 -7.80
N SER A 307 14.49 -9.36 -8.82
CA SER A 307 15.25 -10.17 -9.77
C SER A 307 16.23 -11.13 -9.07
N ARG A 308 16.98 -10.67 -8.07
CA ARG A 308 17.92 -11.51 -7.31
C ARG A 308 17.22 -12.54 -6.44
N ARG A 309 16.06 -12.17 -5.86
CA ARG A 309 15.21 -13.09 -5.08
C ARG A 309 14.69 -14.21 -5.97
N ILE A 310 14.14 -13.86 -7.14
CA ILE A 310 13.65 -14.80 -8.16
C ILE A 310 14.76 -15.72 -8.66
N GLU A 311 15.94 -15.18 -8.99
CA GLU A 311 17.09 -15.96 -9.46
C GLU A 311 17.52 -16.98 -8.42
N LYS A 312 17.61 -16.57 -7.15
CA LYS A 312 17.97 -17.48 -6.04
C LYS A 312 16.92 -18.57 -5.86
N LEU A 313 15.63 -18.25 -5.89
CA LEU A 313 14.57 -19.25 -5.81
C LEU A 313 14.67 -20.28 -6.95
N LYS A 314 14.84 -19.83 -8.19
CA LYS A 314 15.01 -20.72 -9.36
C LYS A 314 16.28 -21.58 -9.29
N LYS A 315 17.31 -21.11 -8.60
CA LYS A 315 18.53 -21.89 -8.35
C LYS A 315 18.32 -22.99 -7.31
N VAL A 316 17.60 -22.66 -6.23
CA VAL A 316 17.33 -23.59 -5.13
C VAL A 316 16.22 -24.58 -5.48
N PHE A 317 15.24 -24.14 -6.25
CA PHE A 317 14.05 -24.91 -6.64
C PHE A 317 13.94 -24.99 -8.17
N PRO A 318 14.57 -25.99 -8.80
CA PRO A 318 14.66 -26.10 -10.27
C PRO A 318 13.29 -26.15 -10.98
N GLU A 319 12.25 -26.63 -10.28
CA GLU A 319 10.88 -26.67 -10.80
C GLU A 319 10.29 -25.28 -11.12
N LEU A 320 10.86 -24.21 -10.57
CA LEU A 320 10.47 -22.81 -10.86
C LEU A 320 11.11 -22.25 -12.15
N LYS A 321 11.97 -23.00 -12.82
CA LYS A 321 12.59 -22.56 -14.09
C LYS A 321 11.62 -22.62 -15.26
N THR A 322 10.62 -23.47 -15.20
CA THR A 322 9.55 -23.55 -16.20
C THR A 322 8.55 -22.44 -15.97
N SER A 323 8.46 -21.51 -16.95
CA SER A 323 7.38 -20.54 -16.99
C SER A 323 6.06 -21.22 -17.36
N GLY A 324 5.07 -21.17 -16.47
CA GLY A 324 3.70 -21.53 -16.82
C GLY A 324 2.90 -20.24 -17.05
N GLU A 325 2.00 -20.26 -18.02
CA GLU A 325 1.03 -19.18 -18.17
C GLU A 325 0.11 -19.14 -16.95
N SER A 326 -0.23 -17.94 -16.49
CA SER A 326 -1.25 -17.75 -15.47
C SER A 326 -2.61 -18.16 -16.05
N GLU A 327 -3.29 -19.11 -15.40
CA GLU A 327 -4.66 -19.42 -15.75
C GLU A 327 -5.60 -18.27 -15.39
N LYS A 328 -6.86 -18.37 -15.88
CA LYS A 328 -7.89 -17.42 -15.48
C LYS A 328 -8.09 -17.50 -13.95
N PRO A 329 -8.21 -16.34 -13.29
CA PRO A 329 -8.53 -16.28 -11.87
C PRO A 329 -9.90 -16.92 -11.61
N SER A 330 -10.15 -17.35 -10.37
CA SER A 330 -11.48 -17.76 -9.94
C SER A 330 -12.49 -16.62 -10.08
N GLU A 331 -13.78 -16.96 -10.19
CA GLU A 331 -14.85 -15.95 -10.21
C GLU A 331 -14.84 -15.11 -8.92
N THR A 332 -14.57 -15.75 -7.79
CA THR A 332 -14.43 -15.06 -6.49
C THR A 332 -13.32 -14.02 -6.54
N PHE A 333 -12.10 -14.40 -6.98
CA PHE A 333 -11.00 -13.46 -7.10
C PHE A 333 -11.31 -12.32 -8.08
N ALA A 334 -11.92 -12.63 -9.23
CA ALA A 334 -12.33 -11.62 -10.21
C ALA A 334 -13.34 -10.61 -9.63
N SER A 335 -14.31 -11.09 -8.84
CA SER A 335 -15.27 -10.25 -8.12
C SER A 335 -14.59 -9.35 -7.09
N LEU A 336 -13.72 -9.92 -6.25
CA LEU A 336 -12.95 -9.17 -5.24
C LEU A 336 -12.01 -8.15 -5.88
N ARG A 337 -11.38 -8.48 -6.99
CA ARG A 337 -10.54 -7.55 -7.77
C ARG A 337 -11.37 -6.37 -8.28
N LYS A 338 -12.59 -6.60 -8.79
CA LYS A 338 -13.50 -5.54 -9.19
C LYS A 338 -13.86 -4.64 -8.00
N THR A 339 -14.21 -5.23 -6.86
CA THR A 339 -14.50 -4.51 -5.62
C THR A 339 -13.29 -3.69 -5.17
N ALA A 340 -12.09 -4.28 -5.10
CA ALA A 340 -10.88 -3.58 -4.71
C ALA A 340 -10.57 -2.39 -5.63
N ARG A 341 -10.84 -2.52 -6.94
CA ARG A 341 -10.68 -1.43 -7.91
C ARG A 341 -11.64 -0.26 -7.63
N MET A 342 -12.89 -0.56 -7.30
CA MET A 342 -13.88 0.48 -6.95
C MET A 342 -13.56 1.14 -5.61
N GLU A 343 -12.91 0.43 -4.68
CA GLU A 343 -12.51 0.97 -3.37
C GLU A 343 -11.22 1.82 -3.39
N ILE A 344 -10.53 1.94 -4.53
CA ILE A 344 -9.30 2.76 -4.62
C ILE A 344 -9.56 4.19 -4.17
N LEU A 345 -10.61 4.84 -4.65
CA LEU A 345 -10.92 6.23 -4.30
C LEU A 345 -11.50 6.38 -2.88
N PRO A 346 -12.43 5.52 -2.42
CA PRO A 346 -12.82 5.48 -1.02
C PRO A 346 -11.62 5.34 -0.06
N ASN A 347 -10.63 4.52 -0.41
CA ASN A 347 -9.44 4.33 0.42
C ASN A 347 -8.56 5.59 0.44
N TYR A 348 -8.26 6.22 -0.71
CA TYR A 348 -7.55 7.50 -0.74
C TYR A 348 -8.29 8.60 0.01
N PHE A 349 -9.63 8.62 -0.08
CA PHE A 349 -10.43 9.60 0.66
C PHE A 349 -10.39 9.34 2.17
N HIS A 350 -10.40 8.08 2.58
CA HIS A 350 -10.29 7.67 3.98
C HIS A 350 -8.92 8.03 4.58
N SER A 351 -7.83 7.78 3.84
CA SER A 351 -6.46 8.14 4.26
C SER A 351 -6.14 9.63 4.16
N GLU A 352 -7.12 10.44 3.71
CA GLU A 352 -6.96 11.87 3.46
C GLU A 352 -5.97 12.20 2.30
N ASP A 353 -5.62 11.23 1.45
CA ASP A 353 -4.77 11.40 0.27
C ASP A 353 -5.55 11.99 -0.92
N TYR A 354 -6.17 13.16 -0.70
CA TYR A 354 -7.08 13.76 -1.67
C TYR A 354 -6.41 14.07 -3.01
N GLY A 355 -5.14 14.47 -2.99
CA GLY A 355 -4.36 14.71 -4.20
C GLY A 355 -4.22 13.44 -5.05
N LEU A 356 -3.86 12.31 -4.43
CA LEU A 356 -3.80 11.01 -5.10
C LEU A 356 -5.18 10.55 -5.57
N GLY A 357 -6.22 10.82 -4.79
CA GLY A 357 -7.61 10.55 -5.19
C GLY A 357 -8.02 11.30 -6.46
N ILE A 358 -7.64 12.58 -6.62
CA ILE A 358 -7.85 13.35 -7.85
C ILE A 358 -7.07 12.73 -9.01
N TYR A 359 -5.78 12.46 -8.83
CA TYR A 359 -4.91 11.90 -9.86
C TYR A 359 -5.43 10.56 -10.37
N ALA A 360 -5.79 9.65 -9.47
CA ALA A 360 -6.38 8.36 -9.80
C ALA A 360 -7.75 8.50 -10.52
N SER A 361 -8.63 9.41 -10.04
CA SER A 361 -9.90 9.69 -10.72
C SER A 361 -9.70 10.13 -12.16
N MET A 362 -8.73 11.01 -12.41
CA MET A 362 -8.41 11.49 -13.77
C MET A 362 -7.91 10.35 -14.66
N GLN A 363 -7.10 9.43 -14.12
CA GLN A 363 -6.59 8.25 -14.85
C GLN A 363 -7.73 7.31 -15.25
N PHE A 364 -8.67 7.01 -14.34
CA PHE A 364 -9.84 6.19 -14.64
C PHE A 364 -10.76 6.84 -15.68
N LEU A 365 -10.98 8.15 -15.57
CA LEU A 365 -11.78 8.91 -16.53
C LEU A 365 -11.12 9.01 -17.91
N GLN A 366 -9.79 9.04 -17.98
CA GLN A 366 -9.04 8.98 -19.23
C GLN A 366 -9.26 7.65 -19.95
N ASP A 367 -9.40 6.55 -19.22
CA ASP A 367 -9.66 5.23 -19.79
C ASP A 367 -11.14 4.98 -20.11
N GLY A 368 -12.01 5.92 -19.79
CA GLY A 368 -13.45 5.81 -20.05
C GLY A 368 -14.21 4.89 -19.10
N GLU A 369 -13.64 4.64 -17.90
CA GLU A 369 -14.26 3.78 -16.90
C GLU A 369 -15.32 4.56 -16.08
N GLU A 370 -16.41 3.87 -15.68
CA GLU A 370 -17.44 4.27 -14.68
C GLU A 370 -17.55 5.79 -14.47
N GLU A 371 -17.76 6.52 -15.56
CA GLU A 371 -17.59 8.00 -15.66
C GLU A 371 -18.31 8.75 -14.53
N LYS A 372 -19.54 8.32 -14.22
CA LYS A 372 -20.35 8.95 -13.18
C LYS A 372 -19.78 8.81 -11.78
N TYR A 373 -19.26 7.64 -11.49
CA TYR A 373 -18.65 7.31 -10.19
C TYR A 373 -17.36 8.09 -9.96
N TYR A 374 -16.44 8.05 -10.93
CA TYR A 374 -15.14 8.70 -10.80
C TYR A 374 -15.26 10.24 -10.84
N LYS A 375 -16.20 10.81 -11.60
CA LYS A 375 -16.52 12.25 -11.55
C LYS A 375 -17.06 12.69 -10.18
N GLY A 376 -17.85 11.86 -9.54
CA GLY A 376 -18.34 12.13 -8.19
C GLY A 376 -17.19 12.18 -7.17
N TRP A 377 -16.26 11.23 -7.22
CA TRP A 377 -15.07 11.24 -6.37
C TRP A 377 -14.14 12.42 -6.66
N LEU A 378 -14.00 12.78 -7.94
CA LEU A 378 -13.25 13.97 -8.32
C LEU A 378 -13.80 15.21 -7.59
N GLY A 379 -15.12 15.41 -7.60
CA GLY A 379 -15.78 16.50 -6.87
C GLY A 379 -15.58 16.45 -5.36
N LYS A 380 -15.69 15.27 -4.76
CA LYS A 380 -15.45 15.08 -3.32
C LYS A 380 -14.01 15.44 -2.91
N CYS A 381 -13.03 14.97 -3.65
CA CYS A 381 -11.62 15.26 -3.37
C CYS A 381 -11.31 16.75 -3.59
N PHE A 382 -11.80 17.37 -4.68
CA PHE A 382 -11.63 18.81 -4.89
C PHE A 382 -12.26 19.66 -3.80
N SER A 383 -13.39 19.26 -3.23
CA SER A 383 -13.99 19.95 -2.07
C SER A 383 -13.07 19.94 -0.86
N LYS A 384 -12.42 18.80 -0.57
CA LYS A 384 -11.45 18.71 0.51
C LYS A 384 -10.18 19.52 0.25
N ILE A 385 -9.71 19.54 -0.99
CA ILE A 385 -8.58 20.39 -1.41
C ILE A 385 -8.92 21.88 -1.29
N TYR A 386 -10.16 22.28 -1.62
CA TYR A 386 -10.65 23.64 -1.42
C TYR A 386 -10.57 24.06 0.05
N GLU A 387 -11.13 23.24 0.96
CA GLU A 387 -11.08 23.50 2.40
C GLU A 387 -9.64 23.56 2.92
N ALA A 388 -8.80 22.63 2.46
CA ALA A 388 -7.39 22.59 2.83
C ALA A 388 -6.64 23.86 2.39
N ARG A 389 -6.87 24.36 1.16
CA ARG A 389 -6.25 25.57 0.65
C ARG A 389 -6.73 26.82 1.36
N LYS A 390 -8.04 26.90 1.62
CA LYS A 390 -8.67 28.00 2.37
C LYS A 390 -8.10 28.13 3.79
N ASN A 391 -7.77 26.98 4.42
CA ASN A 391 -7.23 26.92 5.76
C ASN A 391 -5.69 26.89 5.81
N TYR A 392 -4.98 27.15 4.70
CA TYR A 392 -3.53 27.20 4.59
C TYR A 392 -2.81 25.90 4.98
N ASN A 393 -3.46 24.73 4.85
CA ASN A 393 -2.89 23.42 5.18
C ASN A 393 -2.84 22.44 3.99
N LEU A 394 -2.82 22.97 2.76
CA LEU A 394 -2.83 22.17 1.53
C LEU A 394 -1.68 21.15 1.47
N ASN A 395 -0.50 21.48 2.01
CA ASN A 395 0.68 20.59 2.04
C ASN A 395 0.44 19.25 2.75
N ARG A 396 -0.63 19.13 3.55
CA ARG A 396 -1.00 17.89 4.23
C ARG A 396 -1.69 16.90 3.28
N TYR A 397 -2.33 17.38 2.22
CA TYR A 397 -3.26 16.63 1.38
C TYR A 397 -2.85 16.59 -0.10
N LEU A 398 -1.81 17.34 -0.45
CA LEU A 398 -1.26 17.41 -1.78
C LEU A 398 0.28 17.44 -1.70
N ASP A 399 0.92 16.52 -2.42
CA ASP A 399 2.38 16.42 -2.45
C ASP A 399 3.03 17.69 -2.99
N ARG A 400 4.28 17.90 -2.58
CA ARG A 400 5.17 18.84 -3.25
C ARG A 400 5.84 18.18 -4.45
N ILE A 401 6.27 19.00 -5.40
CA ILE A 401 6.98 18.51 -6.57
C ILE A 401 8.39 18.09 -6.16
N GLU A 402 8.71 16.82 -6.40
CA GLU A 402 10.00 16.19 -6.14
C GLU A 402 10.55 15.55 -7.42
N PRO A 403 11.29 16.29 -8.27
CA PRO A 403 11.68 15.81 -9.60
C PRO A 403 12.45 14.49 -9.64
N LYS A 404 13.09 14.10 -8.53
CA LYS A 404 13.89 12.86 -8.47
C LYS A 404 13.08 11.61 -8.16
N ASN A 405 11.93 11.79 -7.50
CA ASN A 405 11.16 10.68 -6.91
C ASN A 405 9.78 10.50 -7.52
N GLN A 406 9.40 11.37 -8.45
CA GLN A 406 8.06 11.39 -9.06
C GLN A 406 8.15 11.27 -10.58
N SER A 407 7.17 10.59 -11.20
CA SER A 407 7.04 10.56 -12.66
C SER A 407 6.75 11.94 -13.24
N GLU A 408 7.13 12.18 -14.49
CA GLU A 408 6.85 13.46 -15.16
C GLU A 408 5.35 13.78 -15.21
N SER A 409 4.51 12.77 -15.44
CA SER A 409 3.06 12.93 -15.44
C SER A 409 2.52 13.36 -14.07
N TYR A 410 3.04 12.80 -12.98
CA TYR A 410 2.63 13.21 -11.63
C TYR A 410 3.14 14.60 -11.26
N GLN A 411 4.37 14.94 -11.64
CA GLN A 411 4.90 16.32 -11.51
C GLN A 411 4.03 17.33 -12.27
N GLN A 412 3.60 16.99 -13.50
CA GLN A 412 2.71 17.84 -14.27
C GLN A 412 1.34 18.01 -13.59
N PHE A 413 0.78 16.94 -13.03
CA PHE A 413 -0.43 17.00 -12.23
C PHE A 413 -0.26 17.90 -11.01
N LEU A 414 0.85 17.80 -10.29
CA LEU A 414 1.13 18.67 -9.15
C LEU A 414 1.27 20.13 -9.55
N ASN A 415 1.97 20.44 -10.68
CA ASN A 415 2.01 21.80 -11.22
C ASN A 415 0.60 22.34 -11.50
N PHE A 416 -0.25 21.53 -12.15
CA PHE A 416 -1.66 21.89 -12.38
C PHE A 416 -2.36 22.23 -11.05
N MET A 417 -2.29 21.37 -10.06
CA MET A 417 -2.97 21.55 -8.78
C MET A 417 -2.46 22.76 -7.99
N TRP A 418 -1.14 23.00 -7.98
CA TRP A 418 -0.53 24.13 -7.28
C TRP A 418 -0.85 25.48 -7.96
N ASN A 419 -1.01 25.50 -9.27
CA ASN A 419 -1.33 26.70 -10.06
C ASN A 419 -2.82 27.12 -10.04
N LEU A 420 -3.72 26.23 -9.62
CA LEU A 420 -5.13 26.57 -9.45
C LEU A 420 -5.30 27.65 -8.36
N SER A 421 -6.08 28.69 -8.62
CA SER A 421 -6.49 29.65 -7.58
C SER A 421 -7.54 29.02 -6.64
N LEU A 422 -7.83 29.68 -5.52
CA LEU A 422 -8.89 29.23 -4.61
C LEU A 422 -10.25 29.18 -5.29
N ASP A 423 -10.54 30.16 -6.15
CA ASP A 423 -11.80 30.25 -6.91
C ASP A 423 -11.87 29.16 -7.99
N ASP A 424 -10.76 28.87 -8.67
CA ASP A 424 -10.70 27.77 -9.65
C ASP A 424 -11.05 26.43 -8.98
N ILE A 425 -10.43 26.13 -7.83
CA ILE A 425 -10.69 24.91 -7.07
C ILE A 425 -12.15 24.84 -6.63
N LYS A 426 -12.70 25.97 -6.15
CA LYS A 426 -14.11 26.06 -5.74
C LYS A 426 -15.05 25.74 -6.88
N ASN A 427 -14.85 26.37 -8.04
CA ASN A 427 -15.70 26.18 -9.22
C ASN A 427 -15.68 24.73 -9.71
N ILE A 428 -14.50 24.09 -9.70
CA ILE A 428 -14.34 22.65 -10.03
C ILE A 428 -15.13 21.80 -9.04
N ALA A 429 -14.93 22.02 -7.74
CA ALA A 429 -15.62 21.28 -6.69
C ALA A 429 -17.14 21.39 -6.80
N ASP A 430 -17.65 22.62 -6.91
CA ASP A 430 -19.09 22.91 -6.99
C ASP A 430 -19.72 22.27 -8.25
N PHE A 431 -19.04 22.33 -9.39
CA PHE A 431 -19.52 21.73 -10.64
C PHE A 431 -19.66 20.20 -10.49
N TYR A 432 -18.60 19.53 -10.04
CA TYR A 432 -18.62 18.07 -9.96
C TYR A 432 -19.52 17.54 -8.85
N GLN A 433 -19.60 18.21 -7.70
CA GLN A 433 -20.51 17.81 -6.62
C GLN A 433 -21.99 17.98 -7.01
N SER A 434 -22.34 19.06 -7.70
CA SER A 434 -23.72 19.28 -8.12
C SER A 434 -24.15 18.35 -9.25
N SER A 435 -23.23 18.05 -10.19
CA SER A 435 -23.54 17.24 -11.39
C SER A 435 -23.45 15.72 -11.12
N TYR A 436 -22.62 15.30 -10.18
CA TYR A 436 -22.30 13.89 -9.92
C TYR A 436 -22.25 13.58 -8.41
N PRO A 437 -23.36 13.76 -7.66
CA PRO A 437 -23.37 13.56 -6.22
C PRO A 437 -23.12 12.08 -5.87
N ILE A 438 -22.19 11.82 -4.94
CA ILE A 438 -21.99 10.50 -4.33
C ILE A 438 -22.89 10.41 -3.11
N LYS A 439 -23.75 9.40 -3.05
CA LYS A 439 -24.52 9.07 -1.84
C LYS A 439 -23.56 8.40 -0.84
N GLU A 440 -23.46 8.97 0.34
CA GLU A 440 -22.80 8.29 1.47
C GLU A 440 -23.70 7.14 1.93
N SER A 441 -23.08 5.95 2.10
CA SER A 441 -23.78 4.75 2.58
C SER A 441 -24.04 4.83 4.09
#